data_965255cdfed45f87bd9cf4edd340bcd8
#
_entry.id   965255cdfed45f87bd9cf4edd340bcd8
#
_cell.length_a   1.000
_cell.length_b   1.000
_cell.length_c   1.000
_cell.angle_alpha   90.00
_cell.angle_beta   90.00
_cell.angle_gamma   90.00
#
_symmetry.space_group_name_H-M   'P 1'
#
loop_
_entity.id
_entity.type
_entity.pdbx_description
1 polymer ?
#
loop_
_entity_poly.entity_id
_entity_poly.type
_entity_poly.pdbx_seq_one_letter_code
_entity_poly.pdbx_strand_id
1 'polypeptide(L)'
;MRHLVTIALLSALPTLSFAHTASPFLLPEVFDSKSDNVSFQSSITVEKFFVPSRNFKTSYQVTSPDGKTTSLNAAAELKKFNIAEFTLANEGTYRIRTKDAAGNPTKYALVDGRWLRVRAPRPANAAPMQQPQANAEQKAPQQAPANQPPRFVAEDQVPANAKTVQTTNTYIAESFVTKGKPSPIPQVENKGFEFKFLTHPNELFAGESLKAQVLMDGKAVPNLEVDIFKGASSYQPNAKRDQPHVKTNAKGEVEIKFSEAGIYLITAAYPEASTDNTKQPVTQTYTYSVTVEVTE
;
A
#
# COMPACT_ATOMS: atom_id res chain seq x y z
N MET A 1 -16.49 -33.58 51.29
CA MET A 1 -16.17 -33.66 49.86
C MET A 1 -16.38 -32.24 49.29
N ARG A 2 -15.29 -31.54 49.00
CA ARG A 2 -15.30 -30.16 48.47
C ARG A 2 -15.05 -30.25 46.96
N HIS A 3 -16.04 -29.90 46.17
CA HIS A 3 -15.89 -29.81 44.71
C HIS A 3 -15.25 -28.45 44.33
N LEU A 4 -14.03 -28.48 43.83
CA LEU A 4 -13.37 -27.35 43.17
C LEU A 4 -13.95 -27.24 41.76
N VAL A 5 -14.63 -26.13 41.50
CA VAL A 5 -15.05 -25.74 40.12
C VAL A 5 -13.93 -24.89 39.51
N THR A 6 -13.23 -25.47 38.57
CA THR A 6 -12.21 -24.74 37.77
C THR A 6 -12.91 -23.98 36.65
N ILE A 7 -12.97 -22.66 36.77
CA ILE A 7 -13.47 -21.78 35.71
C ILE A 7 -12.31 -21.56 34.73
N ALA A 8 -12.41 -22.16 33.54
CA ALA A 8 -11.51 -21.88 32.42
C ALA A 8 -11.93 -20.55 31.78
N LEU A 9 -11.12 -19.49 31.99
CA LEU A 9 -11.23 -18.25 31.22
C LEU A 9 -10.77 -18.53 29.78
N LEU A 10 -11.70 -18.68 28.85
CA LEU A 10 -11.40 -18.57 27.41
C LEU A 10 -11.13 -17.11 27.10
N SER A 11 -9.87 -16.74 26.95
CA SER A 11 -9.46 -15.47 26.35
C SER A 11 -9.77 -15.50 24.86
N ALA A 12 -10.86 -14.85 24.45
CA ALA A 12 -11.15 -14.58 23.05
C ALA A 12 -10.09 -13.58 22.54
N LEU A 13 -9.09 -14.07 21.81
CA LEU A 13 -8.20 -13.22 21.05
C LEU A 13 -9.03 -12.49 19.96
N PRO A 14 -8.96 -11.16 19.88
CA PRO A 14 -9.61 -10.46 18.78
C PRO A 14 -8.92 -10.90 17.48
N THR A 15 -9.66 -11.55 16.59
CA THR A 15 -9.22 -11.77 15.22
C THR A 15 -9.18 -10.43 14.55
N LEU A 16 -7.96 -9.87 14.38
CA LEU A 16 -7.73 -8.69 13.58
C LEU A 16 -8.13 -9.01 12.13
N SER A 17 -9.28 -8.50 11.72
CA SER A 17 -9.71 -8.54 10.32
C SER A 17 -8.84 -7.54 9.57
N PHE A 18 -7.77 -8.01 8.94
CA PHE A 18 -7.00 -7.20 8.02
C PHE A 18 -7.90 -6.78 6.86
N ALA A 19 -8.23 -5.50 6.80
CA ALA A 19 -8.83 -4.93 5.61
C ALA A 19 -7.73 -4.95 4.54
N HIS A 20 -7.96 -5.68 3.45
CA HIS A 20 -7.04 -5.72 2.31
C HIS A 20 -6.76 -4.28 1.86
N THR A 21 -5.56 -3.80 2.18
CA THR A 21 -5.16 -2.44 1.84
C THR A 21 -4.80 -2.41 0.37
N ALA A 22 -5.48 -1.52 -0.38
CA ALA A 22 -5.14 -1.29 -1.77
C ALA A 22 -3.78 -0.59 -1.83
N SER A 23 -2.76 -1.26 -2.33
CA SER A 23 -1.39 -0.75 -2.40
C SER A 23 -1.04 -0.33 -3.82
N PRO A 24 -0.51 0.88 -4.05
CA PRO A 24 0.05 1.26 -5.32
C PRO A 24 1.32 0.45 -5.58
N PHE A 25 1.67 0.20 -6.84
CA PHE A 25 2.98 -0.34 -7.18
C PHE A 25 3.52 0.28 -8.47
N LEU A 26 4.83 0.31 -8.56
CA LEU A 26 5.60 0.67 -9.72
C LEU A 26 6.59 -0.47 -9.95
N LEU A 27 6.45 -1.16 -11.07
CA LEU A 27 7.26 -2.33 -11.40
C LEU A 27 8.05 -2.05 -12.67
N PRO A 28 9.39 -1.84 -12.58
CA PRO A 28 10.27 -1.80 -13.74
C PRO A 28 10.33 -3.17 -14.42
N GLU A 29 10.60 -3.18 -15.72
CA GLU A 29 10.88 -4.42 -16.45
C GLU A 29 12.15 -5.11 -15.96
N VAL A 30 13.14 -4.32 -15.50
CA VAL A 30 14.39 -4.77 -14.89
C VAL A 30 14.82 -3.78 -13.80
N PHE A 31 15.53 -4.28 -12.78
CA PHE A 31 16.10 -3.44 -11.72
C PHE A 31 17.60 -3.13 -11.99
N ASP A 32 18.29 -3.99 -12.73
CA ASP A 32 19.64 -3.76 -13.27
C ASP A 32 19.59 -3.78 -14.79
N SER A 33 19.78 -2.61 -15.40
CA SER A 33 19.63 -2.43 -16.85
C SER A 33 20.97 -2.36 -17.55
N LYS A 34 21.08 -3.10 -18.65
CA LYS A 34 22.15 -2.94 -19.65
C LYS A 34 21.71 -2.11 -20.86
N SER A 35 20.43 -1.77 -20.91
CA SER A 35 19.82 -0.94 -21.96
C SER A 35 19.82 0.53 -21.57
N ASP A 36 19.76 1.40 -22.58
CA ASP A 36 19.59 2.84 -22.38
C ASP A 36 18.15 3.25 -22.11
N ASN A 37 17.20 2.37 -22.32
CA ASN A 37 15.77 2.63 -22.06
C ASN A 37 15.22 1.55 -21.14
N VAL A 38 14.33 1.98 -20.24
CA VAL A 38 13.62 1.10 -19.32
C VAL A 38 12.15 1.48 -19.32
N SER A 39 11.30 0.49 -19.47
CA SER A 39 9.87 0.62 -19.26
C SER A 39 9.47 0.17 -17.85
N PHE A 40 8.37 0.70 -17.37
CA PHE A 40 7.76 0.27 -16.11
C PHE A 40 6.24 0.35 -16.20
N GLN A 41 5.58 -0.47 -15.40
CA GLN A 41 4.14 -0.39 -15.19
C GLN A 41 3.81 0.15 -13.81
N SER A 42 2.68 0.87 -13.69
CA SER A 42 2.13 1.27 -12.41
C SER A 42 0.65 0.93 -12.30
N SER A 43 0.22 0.52 -11.13
CA SER A 43 -1.16 0.17 -10.85
C SER A 43 -1.42 0.14 -9.33
N ILE A 44 -2.68 -0.14 -8.95
CA ILE A 44 -3.06 -0.53 -7.60
C ILE A 44 -3.33 -2.02 -7.59
N THR A 45 -2.74 -2.74 -6.63
CA THR A 45 -3.05 -4.14 -6.32
C THR A 45 -3.88 -4.23 -5.04
N VAL A 46 -4.71 -5.26 -4.91
CA VAL A 46 -5.56 -5.48 -3.71
C VAL A 46 -5.22 -6.79 -3.01
N GLU A 47 -5.19 -7.89 -3.75
CA GLU A 47 -5.02 -9.23 -3.16
C GLU A 47 -3.83 -10.01 -3.75
N LYS A 48 -3.55 -9.77 -5.02
CA LYS A 48 -2.51 -10.50 -5.76
C LYS A 48 -1.43 -9.53 -6.18
N PHE A 49 -0.29 -9.75 -5.61
CA PHE A 49 0.88 -8.94 -5.82
C PHE A 49 1.30 -8.92 -7.27
N PHE A 50 1.58 -7.73 -7.81
CA PHE A 50 1.83 -7.45 -9.23
C PHE A 50 0.70 -7.81 -10.21
N VAL A 51 -0.49 -8.15 -9.71
CA VAL A 51 -1.67 -8.25 -10.57
C VAL A 51 -2.41 -6.91 -10.52
N PRO A 52 -2.46 -6.15 -11.64
CA PRO A 52 -3.17 -4.89 -11.69
C PRO A 52 -4.66 -5.05 -11.40
N SER A 53 -5.14 -4.37 -10.38
CA SER A 53 -6.57 -4.34 -10.01
C SER A 53 -7.27 -3.15 -10.67
N ARG A 54 -6.68 -1.97 -10.52
CA ARG A 54 -7.22 -0.72 -11.08
C ARG A 54 -6.11 0.26 -11.39
N ASN A 55 -6.30 1.05 -12.42
CA ASN A 55 -5.44 2.18 -12.72
C ASN A 55 -5.68 3.34 -11.73
N PHE A 56 -4.71 4.24 -11.61
CA PHE A 56 -4.83 5.53 -10.95
C PHE A 56 -4.09 6.59 -11.77
N LYS A 57 -4.68 7.77 -11.82
CA LYS A 57 -4.09 8.88 -12.57
C LYS A 57 -2.88 9.42 -11.82
N THR A 58 -1.75 9.45 -12.49
CA THR A 58 -0.50 9.98 -11.93
C THR A 58 0.43 10.38 -13.08
N SER A 59 1.33 11.28 -12.79
CA SER A 59 2.59 11.45 -13.50
C SER A 59 3.72 10.88 -12.65
N TYR A 60 4.92 10.85 -13.19
CA TYR A 60 6.08 10.29 -12.53
C TYR A 60 7.19 11.32 -12.43
N GLN A 61 8.02 11.17 -11.43
CA GLN A 61 9.29 11.83 -11.28
C GLN A 61 10.39 10.79 -11.41
N VAL A 62 11.37 11.07 -12.26
CA VAL A 62 12.59 10.27 -12.41
C VAL A 62 13.75 11.14 -11.96
N THR A 63 14.42 10.72 -10.89
CA THR A 63 15.63 11.37 -10.39
C THR A 63 16.83 10.56 -10.85
N SER A 64 17.69 11.18 -11.65
CA SER A 64 18.90 10.58 -12.21
C SER A 64 20.06 10.56 -11.19
N PRO A 65 21.15 9.81 -11.47
CA PRO A 65 22.30 9.68 -10.56
C PRO A 65 22.97 11.00 -10.21
N ASP A 66 22.88 12.01 -11.08
CA ASP A 66 23.40 13.37 -10.86
C ASP A 66 22.46 14.24 -10.01
N GLY A 67 21.34 13.68 -9.51
CA GLY A 67 20.35 14.36 -8.69
C GLY A 67 19.31 15.17 -9.45
N LYS A 68 19.38 15.22 -10.79
CA LYS A 68 18.40 15.94 -11.59
C LYS A 68 17.09 15.17 -11.64
N THR A 69 15.98 15.85 -11.31
CA THR A 69 14.63 15.28 -11.41
C THR A 69 13.90 15.77 -12.65
N THR A 70 13.35 14.85 -13.41
CA THR A 70 12.51 15.10 -14.58
C THR A 70 11.11 14.55 -14.37
N SER A 71 10.10 15.23 -14.94
CA SER A 71 8.73 14.73 -14.94
C SER A 71 8.48 13.88 -16.18
N LEU A 72 7.73 12.79 -15.97
CA LEU A 72 7.37 11.84 -17.00
C LEU A 72 5.88 11.56 -16.95
N ASN A 73 5.22 11.50 -18.08
CA ASN A 73 3.84 11.04 -18.21
C ASN A 73 3.81 9.59 -18.67
N ALA A 74 2.68 8.92 -18.44
CA ALA A 74 2.47 7.59 -19.00
C ALA A 74 2.49 7.66 -20.54
N ALA A 75 3.20 6.72 -21.16
CA ALA A 75 3.17 6.52 -22.62
C ALA A 75 1.85 5.86 -23.05
N ALA A 76 1.28 5.01 -22.17
CA ALA A 76 -0.03 4.40 -22.37
C ALA A 76 -0.80 4.28 -21.04
N GLU A 77 -2.06 4.72 -21.08
CA GLU A 77 -3.00 4.55 -19.96
C GLU A 77 -4.01 3.46 -20.32
N LEU A 78 -3.95 2.34 -19.61
CA LEU A 78 -4.87 1.22 -19.79
C LEU A 78 -5.90 1.19 -18.67
N LYS A 79 -6.95 0.37 -18.81
CA LYS A 79 -8.02 0.28 -17.80
C LYS A 79 -7.54 -0.10 -16.40
N LYS A 80 -6.48 -0.93 -16.32
CA LYS A 80 -6.00 -1.46 -15.05
C LYS A 80 -4.62 -0.96 -14.66
N PHE A 81 -3.79 -0.49 -15.58
CA PHE A 81 -2.43 -0.05 -15.31
C PHE A 81 -1.96 0.96 -16.35
N ASN A 82 -0.92 1.72 -16.00
CA ASN A 82 -0.19 2.58 -16.91
C ASN A 82 1.14 1.95 -17.29
N ILE A 83 1.65 2.32 -18.45
CA ILE A 83 3.02 2.03 -18.90
C ILE A 83 3.70 3.36 -19.16
N ALA A 84 4.95 3.47 -18.72
CA ALA A 84 5.82 4.59 -19.04
C ALA A 84 7.22 4.07 -19.34
N GLU A 85 8.00 4.88 -20.08
CA GLU A 85 9.36 4.58 -20.48
C GLU A 85 10.23 5.82 -20.30
N PHE A 86 11.49 5.62 -19.92
CA PHE A 86 12.46 6.70 -19.80
C PHE A 86 13.86 6.23 -20.18
N THR A 87 14.72 7.20 -20.52
CA THR A 87 16.10 6.95 -20.95
C THR A 87 17.05 7.05 -19.76
N LEU A 88 17.92 6.05 -19.62
CA LEU A 88 19.04 5.99 -18.68
C LEU A 88 20.27 6.60 -19.34
N ALA A 89 20.35 7.94 -19.34
CA ALA A 89 21.43 8.66 -20.04
C ALA A 89 22.83 8.41 -19.46
N ASN A 90 22.91 8.21 -18.14
CA ASN A 90 24.16 8.01 -17.41
C ASN A 90 24.15 6.66 -16.66
N GLU A 91 25.34 6.14 -16.37
CA GLU A 91 25.48 5.03 -15.40
C GLU A 91 25.10 5.51 -13.99
N GLY A 92 24.56 4.60 -13.18
CA GLY A 92 24.16 4.84 -11.81
C GLY A 92 22.71 4.50 -11.53
N THR A 93 22.23 4.86 -10.36
CA THR A 93 20.92 4.50 -9.83
C THR A 93 19.92 5.63 -10.06
N TYR A 94 18.81 5.31 -10.70
CA TYR A 94 17.66 6.17 -10.94
C TYR A 94 16.57 5.85 -9.93
N ARG A 95 15.94 6.88 -9.38
CA ARG A 95 14.74 6.77 -8.55
C ARG A 95 13.52 7.13 -9.37
N ILE A 96 12.52 6.28 -9.39
CA ILE A 96 11.25 6.49 -10.07
C ILE A 96 10.16 6.57 -9.00
N ARG A 97 9.36 7.64 -9.03
CA ARG A 97 8.30 7.89 -8.05
C ARG A 97 7.04 8.42 -8.73
N THR A 98 5.86 8.02 -8.27
CA THR A 98 4.59 8.65 -8.66
C THR A 98 4.49 10.05 -8.07
N LYS A 99 3.86 10.95 -8.80
CA LYS A 99 3.62 12.34 -8.40
C LYS A 99 2.12 12.63 -8.40
N ASP A 100 1.66 13.31 -7.34
CA ASP A 100 0.30 13.83 -7.23
C ASP A 100 -0.82 12.78 -7.45
N ALA A 101 -0.56 11.54 -7.04
CA ALA A 101 -1.49 10.42 -7.19
C ALA A 101 -2.57 10.43 -6.11
N ALA A 102 -3.39 11.48 -6.07
CA ALA A 102 -4.51 11.55 -5.13
C ALA A 102 -5.62 10.56 -5.53
N GLY A 103 -6.11 9.80 -4.54
CA GLY A 103 -7.30 8.98 -4.69
C GLY A 103 -8.58 9.83 -4.74
N ASN A 104 -9.68 9.21 -5.14
CA ASN A 104 -10.97 9.88 -5.09
C ASN A 104 -11.34 10.24 -3.65
N PRO A 105 -11.82 11.48 -3.40
CA PRO A 105 -12.27 11.88 -2.07
C PRO A 105 -13.37 10.95 -1.54
N THR A 106 -13.28 10.62 -0.27
CA THR A 106 -14.28 9.82 0.45
C THR A 106 -15.00 10.72 1.45
N LYS A 107 -16.32 10.79 1.34
CA LYS A 107 -17.17 11.56 2.27
C LYS A 107 -17.56 10.68 3.46
N TYR A 108 -17.46 11.25 4.65
CA TYR A 108 -17.99 10.69 5.89
C TYR A 108 -19.02 11.63 6.50
N ALA A 109 -19.99 11.09 7.21
CA ALA A 109 -21.00 11.83 7.95
C ALA A 109 -21.06 11.31 9.40
N LEU A 110 -21.25 12.22 10.34
CA LEU A 110 -21.48 11.90 11.75
C LEU A 110 -22.96 11.58 11.95
N VAL A 111 -23.28 10.30 12.16
CA VAL A 111 -24.63 9.80 12.37
C VAL A 111 -24.65 9.02 13.68
N ASP A 112 -25.53 9.37 14.61
CA ASP A 112 -25.68 8.70 15.91
C ASP A 112 -24.35 8.57 16.68
N GLY A 113 -23.55 9.64 16.67
CA GLY A 113 -22.24 9.69 17.34
C GLY A 113 -21.12 8.91 16.65
N ARG A 114 -21.34 8.42 15.42
CA ARG A 114 -20.36 7.62 14.66
C ARG A 114 -20.11 8.22 13.29
N TRP A 115 -18.86 8.21 12.86
CA TRP A 115 -18.46 8.59 11.51
C TRP A 115 -18.66 7.41 10.56
N LEU A 116 -19.64 7.54 9.68
CA LEU A 116 -19.98 6.53 8.68
C LEU A 116 -19.56 7.01 7.30
N ARG A 117 -18.97 6.10 6.52
CA ARG A 117 -18.64 6.39 5.13
C ARG A 117 -19.92 6.54 4.30
N VAL A 118 -20.06 7.68 3.63
CA VAL A 118 -21.21 7.95 2.75
C VAL A 118 -21.02 7.20 1.43
N ARG A 119 -22.03 6.49 0.99
CA ARG A 119 -22.08 5.81 -0.30
C ARG A 119 -23.24 6.33 -1.12
N ALA A 120 -23.06 6.41 -2.44
CA ALA A 120 -24.18 6.68 -3.35
C ALA A 120 -25.31 5.66 -3.11
N PRO A 121 -26.58 6.07 -3.21
CA PRO A 121 -27.72 5.17 -3.12
C PRO A 121 -27.55 4.03 -4.13
N ARG A 122 -27.85 2.82 -3.71
CA ARG A 122 -27.81 1.67 -4.63
C ARG A 122 -29.02 1.79 -5.58
N PRO A 123 -28.83 1.79 -6.91
CA PRO A 123 -29.98 1.77 -7.84
C PRO A 123 -30.88 0.58 -7.51
N ALA A 124 -32.17 0.80 -7.47
CA ALA A 124 -33.19 -0.22 -7.12
C ALA A 124 -33.08 -1.50 -7.98
N ASN A 125 -32.55 -1.36 -9.21
CA ASN A 125 -32.34 -2.44 -10.18
C ASN A 125 -30.89 -2.94 -10.26
N ALA A 126 -30.01 -2.54 -9.34
CA ALA A 126 -28.67 -3.08 -9.32
C ALA A 126 -28.72 -4.56 -8.97
N ALA A 127 -28.35 -5.41 -9.92
CA ALA A 127 -28.14 -6.83 -9.66
C ALA A 127 -27.25 -6.99 -8.41
N PRO A 128 -27.46 -8.06 -7.59
CA PRO A 128 -26.55 -8.36 -6.50
C PRO A 128 -25.13 -8.30 -7.05
N MET A 129 -24.23 -7.52 -6.41
CA MET A 129 -22.83 -7.57 -6.80
C MET A 129 -22.41 -9.03 -6.73
N GLN A 130 -22.22 -9.65 -7.90
CA GLN A 130 -21.51 -10.91 -7.97
C GLN A 130 -20.12 -10.62 -7.42
N GLN A 131 -19.89 -11.05 -6.19
CA GLN A 131 -18.52 -11.23 -5.71
C GLN A 131 -17.84 -12.11 -6.77
N PRO A 132 -16.57 -11.85 -7.13
CA PRO A 132 -15.85 -12.74 -8.04
C PRO A 132 -16.08 -14.15 -7.54
N GLN A 133 -16.65 -15.01 -8.37
CA GLN A 133 -16.83 -16.43 -8.07
C GLN A 133 -15.44 -17.01 -7.81
N ALA A 134 -15.07 -17.10 -6.54
CA ALA A 134 -14.06 -18.02 -6.11
C ALA A 134 -14.63 -19.43 -6.34
N ASN A 135 -13.85 -20.27 -6.98
CA ASN A 135 -14.17 -21.64 -7.32
C ASN A 135 -14.94 -22.37 -6.21
N ALA A 136 -15.89 -23.20 -6.63
CA ALA A 136 -17.00 -23.83 -5.91
C ALA A 136 -16.64 -24.78 -4.75
N GLU A 137 -15.69 -24.44 -3.90
CA GLU A 137 -15.40 -25.18 -2.65
C GLU A 137 -15.23 -24.29 -1.40
N GLN A 138 -15.62 -23.03 -1.45
CA GLN A 138 -15.60 -22.18 -0.26
C GLN A 138 -17.01 -21.98 0.27
N LYS A 139 -17.16 -22.36 1.54
CA LYS A 139 -18.32 -22.20 2.43
C LYS A 139 -19.10 -20.93 2.13
N ALA A 140 -20.44 -21.03 2.24
CA ALA A 140 -21.41 -19.95 2.12
C ALA A 140 -20.90 -18.63 2.73
N PRO A 141 -21.21 -17.45 2.11
CA PRO A 141 -20.77 -16.17 2.64
C PRO A 141 -21.19 -16.08 4.09
N GLN A 142 -20.22 -16.01 4.99
CA GLN A 142 -20.50 -15.68 6.38
C GLN A 142 -21.17 -14.30 6.37
N GLN A 143 -22.45 -14.27 6.67
CA GLN A 143 -23.14 -13.03 7.01
C GLN A 143 -22.30 -12.31 8.03
N ALA A 144 -21.98 -11.03 7.78
CA ALA A 144 -21.30 -10.22 8.77
C ALA A 144 -22.00 -10.43 10.13
N PRO A 145 -21.24 -10.63 11.21
CA PRO A 145 -21.84 -10.87 12.52
C PRO A 145 -22.87 -9.78 12.80
N ALA A 146 -24.09 -10.17 13.16
CA ALA A 146 -25.24 -9.27 13.36
C ALA A 146 -24.98 -8.14 14.38
N ASN A 147 -23.86 -8.18 15.08
CA ASN A 147 -23.45 -7.24 16.14
C ASN A 147 -22.34 -6.25 15.73
N GLN A 148 -21.91 -6.17 14.45
CA GLN A 148 -20.98 -5.13 14.08
C GLN A 148 -21.73 -3.81 13.79
N PRO A 149 -21.33 -2.69 14.41
CA PRO A 149 -21.96 -1.41 14.15
C PRO A 149 -21.82 -1.04 12.66
N PRO A 150 -22.79 -0.32 12.08
CA PRO A 150 -22.75 0.07 10.68
C PRO A 150 -21.48 0.87 10.39
N ARG A 151 -20.86 0.58 9.26
CA ARG A 151 -19.67 1.30 8.76
C ARG A 151 -19.99 2.26 7.62
N PHE A 152 -21.19 2.19 7.08
CA PHE A 152 -21.63 2.93 5.91
C PHE A 152 -23.04 3.49 6.13
N VAL A 153 -23.31 4.61 5.45
CA VAL A 153 -24.63 5.23 5.36
C VAL A 153 -24.90 5.59 3.89
N ALA A 154 -26.11 5.37 3.41
CA ALA A 154 -26.52 5.82 2.08
C ALA A 154 -26.65 7.35 2.07
N GLU A 155 -26.34 8.00 0.96
CA GLU A 155 -26.31 9.47 0.90
C GLU A 155 -27.68 10.10 1.18
N ASP A 156 -28.77 9.45 0.76
CA ASP A 156 -30.16 9.84 1.02
C ASP A 156 -30.58 9.62 2.47
N GLN A 157 -29.83 8.86 3.26
CA GLN A 157 -30.07 8.61 4.68
C GLN A 157 -29.21 9.49 5.60
N VAL A 158 -28.34 10.34 5.05
CA VAL A 158 -27.54 11.28 5.83
C VAL A 158 -28.44 12.43 6.31
N PRO A 159 -28.57 12.67 7.64
CA PRO A 159 -29.33 13.80 8.15
C PRO A 159 -28.85 15.12 7.55
N ALA A 160 -29.77 16.02 7.19
CA ALA A 160 -29.45 17.30 6.54
C ALA A 160 -28.49 18.19 7.38
N ASN A 161 -28.54 18.05 8.70
CA ASN A 161 -27.70 18.77 9.65
C ASN A 161 -26.48 17.97 10.12
N ALA A 162 -26.21 16.80 9.54
CA ALA A 162 -25.08 15.96 9.93
C ALA A 162 -23.75 16.65 9.61
N LYS A 163 -22.84 16.62 10.56
CA LYS A 163 -21.46 17.04 10.31
C LYS A 163 -20.81 16.10 9.30
N THR A 164 -20.18 16.66 8.28
CA THR A 164 -19.50 15.87 7.23
C THR A 164 -18.03 16.24 7.13
N VAL A 165 -17.22 15.29 6.69
CA VAL A 165 -15.79 15.47 6.38
C VAL A 165 -15.44 14.71 5.10
N GLN A 166 -14.56 15.27 4.29
CA GLN A 166 -13.95 14.57 3.15
C GLN A 166 -12.54 14.14 3.52
N THR A 167 -12.20 12.93 3.13
CA THR A 167 -10.85 12.37 3.29
C THR A 167 -10.26 12.05 1.93
N THR A 168 -8.98 12.29 1.76
CA THR A 168 -8.23 11.96 0.54
C THR A 168 -7.04 11.10 0.90
N ASN A 169 -6.78 10.05 0.11
CA ASN A 169 -5.57 9.24 0.24
C ASN A 169 -4.64 9.56 -0.93
N THR A 170 -3.38 9.84 -0.62
CA THR A 170 -2.33 9.98 -1.63
C THR A 170 -1.61 8.65 -1.80
N TYR A 171 -1.57 8.15 -3.03
CA TYR A 171 -0.86 6.92 -3.40
C TYR A 171 0.54 7.28 -3.89
N ILE A 172 1.53 6.69 -3.27
CA ILE A 172 2.94 6.88 -3.60
C ILE A 172 3.52 5.51 -3.93
N ALA A 173 3.92 5.32 -5.18
CA ALA A 173 4.67 4.14 -5.60
C ALA A 173 6.07 4.57 -6.02
N GLU A 174 7.06 3.78 -5.63
CA GLU A 174 8.47 4.06 -5.86
C GLU A 174 9.21 2.79 -6.28
N SER A 175 10.23 2.96 -7.09
CA SER A 175 11.20 1.91 -7.42
C SER A 175 12.51 2.53 -7.86
N PHE A 176 13.53 1.69 -7.98
CA PHE A 176 14.88 2.09 -8.39
C PHE A 176 15.36 1.21 -9.53
N VAL A 177 16.07 1.81 -10.47
CA VAL A 177 16.72 1.10 -11.57
C VAL A 177 18.15 1.56 -11.66
N THR A 178 19.08 0.61 -11.74
CA THR A 178 20.50 0.88 -11.89
C THR A 178 20.94 0.55 -13.31
N LYS A 179 21.73 1.44 -13.92
CA LYS A 179 22.46 1.16 -15.16
C LYS A 179 23.95 1.04 -14.84
N GLY A 180 24.54 -0.11 -15.16
CA GLY A 180 25.94 -0.37 -14.88
C GLY A 180 26.25 -0.47 -13.39
N LYS A 181 27.04 0.43 -12.84
CA LYS A 181 27.40 0.42 -11.42
C LYS A 181 26.41 1.23 -10.58
N PRO A 182 25.96 0.71 -9.41
CA PRO A 182 25.17 1.49 -8.48
C PRO A 182 25.89 2.79 -8.09
N SER A 183 25.13 3.87 -7.98
CA SER A 183 25.57 5.16 -7.47
C SER A 183 24.89 5.43 -6.12
N PRO A 184 25.32 6.45 -5.36
CA PRO A 184 24.61 6.83 -4.14
C PRO A 184 23.12 7.02 -4.38
N ILE A 185 22.32 6.55 -3.45
CA ILE A 185 20.84 6.63 -3.53
C ILE A 185 20.41 8.09 -3.67
N PRO A 186 19.58 8.45 -4.66
CA PRO A 186 19.03 9.79 -4.76
C PRO A 186 18.33 10.21 -3.47
N GLN A 187 18.64 11.40 -2.98
CA GLN A 187 18.15 11.88 -1.68
C GLN A 187 16.64 12.09 -1.69
N VAL A 188 16.02 11.93 -0.52
CA VAL A 188 14.61 12.29 -0.27
C VAL A 188 14.45 13.81 -0.20
N GLU A 189 13.27 14.32 -0.54
CA GLU A 189 12.97 15.76 -0.54
C GLU A 189 12.67 16.30 0.87
N ASN A 190 12.48 15.43 1.87
CA ASN A 190 12.00 15.73 3.22
C ASN A 190 10.61 16.42 3.21
N LYS A 191 9.78 16.05 2.24
CA LYS A 191 8.45 16.59 2.04
C LYS A 191 7.44 15.48 1.81
N GLY A 192 6.31 15.55 2.53
CA GLY A 192 5.30 14.51 2.49
C GLY A 192 5.78 13.21 3.14
N PHE A 193 5.16 12.11 2.75
CA PHE A 193 5.45 10.78 3.29
C PHE A 193 6.51 10.07 2.44
N GLU A 194 7.65 9.73 3.04
CA GLU A 194 8.82 9.20 2.35
C GLU A 194 9.52 8.10 3.12
N PHE A 195 10.19 7.22 2.37
CA PHE A 195 11.16 6.25 2.89
C PHE A 195 12.57 6.69 2.46
N LYS A 196 13.41 7.01 3.42
CA LYS A 196 14.83 7.27 3.24
C LYS A 196 15.59 5.97 3.39
N PHE A 197 16.06 5.40 2.30
CA PHE A 197 16.80 4.14 2.31
C PHE A 197 18.21 4.36 2.86
N LEU A 198 18.63 3.47 3.77
CA LEU A 198 19.96 3.42 4.37
C LEU A 198 20.77 2.27 3.76
N THR A 199 20.09 1.21 3.29
CA THR A 199 20.66 0.16 2.43
C THR A 199 20.29 0.46 0.99
N HIS A 200 21.18 0.25 0.05
CA HIS A 200 20.92 0.50 -1.37
C HIS A 200 19.84 -0.45 -1.90
N PRO A 201 18.71 0.06 -2.47
CA PRO A 201 17.56 -0.77 -2.83
C PRO A 201 17.79 -1.71 -4.03
N ASN A 202 18.88 -1.51 -4.80
CA ASN A 202 19.30 -2.39 -5.90
C ASN A 202 20.54 -3.23 -5.56
N GLU A 203 20.93 -3.28 -4.27
CA GLU A 203 22.02 -4.12 -3.77
C GLU A 203 21.50 -4.94 -2.59
N LEU A 204 20.44 -5.74 -2.84
CA LEU A 204 19.78 -6.58 -1.85
C LEU A 204 19.99 -8.04 -2.20
N PHE A 205 20.44 -8.81 -1.20
CA PHE A 205 20.71 -10.24 -1.34
C PHE A 205 19.88 -11.05 -0.34
N ALA A 206 19.56 -12.28 -0.71
CA ALA A 206 18.90 -13.22 0.21
C ALA A 206 19.77 -13.43 1.46
N GLY A 207 19.17 -13.38 2.63
CA GLY A 207 19.86 -13.42 3.92
C GLY A 207 20.23 -12.06 4.49
N GLU A 208 20.19 -10.98 3.70
CA GLU A 208 20.49 -9.62 4.13
C GLU A 208 19.24 -8.81 4.50
N SER A 209 19.47 -7.57 4.95
CA SER A 209 18.41 -6.68 5.41
C SER A 209 18.40 -5.36 4.63
N LEU A 210 17.21 -4.92 4.25
CA LEU A 210 16.96 -3.53 3.84
C LEU A 210 16.70 -2.69 5.09
N LYS A 211 17.46 -1.59 5.22
CA LYS A 211 17.26 -0.59 6.27
C LYS A 211 16.74 0.71 5.67
N ALA A 212 15.71 1.27 6.27
CA ALA A 212 15.14 2.55 5.86
C ALA A 212 14.68 3.36 7.07
N GLN A 213 14.54 4.66 6.89
CA GLN A 213 13.91 5.56 7.84
C GLN A 213 12.62 6.11 7.21
N VAL A 214 11.51 5.99 7.91
CA VAL A 214 10.21 6.51 7.49
C VAL A 214 10.05 7.93 8.01
N LEU A 215 9.71 8.84 7.10
CA LEU A 215 9.61 10.27 7.36
C LEU A 215 8.25 10.81 6.93
N MET A 216 7.75 11.81 7.67
CA MET A 216 6.64 12.67 7.28
C MET A 216 7.09 14.12 7.42
N ASP A 217 7.18 14.85 6.31
CA ASP A 217 7.74 16.20 6.24
C ASP A 217 9.11 16.32 6.93
N GLY A 218 10.00 15.36 6.66
CA GLY A 218 11.34 15.26 7.22
C GLY A 218 11.40 14.81 8.68
N LYS A 219 10.26 14.57 9.34
CA LYS A 219 10.20 14.09 10.72
C LYS A 219 10.03 12.57 10.76
N ALA A 220 10.76 11.92 11.66
CA ALA A 220 10.67 10.50 11.88
C ALA A 220 9.25 10.05 12.28
N VAL A 221 8.78 8.95 11.70
CA VAL A 221 7.48 8.34 12.02
C VAL A 221 7.71 7.06 12.82
N PRO A 222 7.59 7.10 14.15
CA PRO A 222 7.80 5.94 14.99
C PRO A 222 6.55 5.04 15.04
N ASN A 223 6.78 3.75 15.38
CA ASN A 223 5.75 2.75 15.64
C ASN A 223 4.78 2.52 14.47
N LEU A 224 5.19 2.83 13.24
CA LEU A 224 4.40 2.60 12.03
C LEU A 224 4.56 1.15 11.58
N GLU A 225 3.45 0.50 11.26
CA GLU A 225 3.45 -0.83 10.66
C GLU A 225 3.85 -0.78 9.19
N VAL A 226 4.76 -1.67 8.81
CA VAL A 226 5.26 -1.83 7.44
C VAL A 226 5.00 -3.26 7.01
N ASP A 227 4.22 -3.42 5.95
CA ASP A 227 3.86 -4.71 5.36
C ASP A 227 4.86 -5.09 4.27
N ILE A 228 5.21 -6.37 4.19
CA ILE A 228 6.15 -6.88 3.20
C ILE A 228 5.48 -8.03 2.45
N PHE A 229 5.42 -7.92 1.12
CA PHE A 229 4.83 -8.94 0.25
C PHE A 229 5.86 -9.41 -0.77
N LYS A 230 6.07 -10.70 -0.87
CA LYS A 230 6.84 -11.30 -1.96
C LYS A 230 5.93 -11.49 -3.17
N GLY A 231 6.40 -11.11 -4.35
CA GLY A 231 5.74 -11.41 -5.61
C GLY A 231 5.54 -12.92 -5.75
N ALA A 232 4.31 -13.34 -6.02
CA ALA A 232 3.96 -14.74 -6.09
C ALA A 232 3.26 -15.06 -7.40
N SER A 233 3.44 -16.29 -7.89
CA SER A 233 2.64 -16.80 -8.98
C SER A 233 1.17 -16.91 -8.55
N SER A 234 0.24 -16.87 -9.51
CA SER A 234 -1.19 -17.00 -9.26
C SER A 234 -1.60 -18.30 -8.56
N TYR A 235 -0.70 -19.27 -8.52
CA TYR A 235 -0.91 -20.60 -7.92
C TYR A 235 -0.51 -20.70 -6.46
N GLN A 236 0.15 -19.69 -5.89
CA GLN A 236 0.52 -19.73 -4.48
C GLN A 236 -0.69 -19.42 -3.59
N PRO A 237 -0.94 -20.25 -2.54
CA PRO A 237 -1.99 -19.96 -1.56
C PRO A 237 -1.79 -18.60 -0.88
N ASN A 238 -2.87 -17.87 -0.65
CA ASN A 238 -2.82 -16.53 -0.03
C ASN A 238 -2.10 -16.55 1.35
N ALA A 239 -2.26 -17.62 2.12
CA ALA A 239 -1.63 -17.77 3.44
C ALA A 239 -0.08 -17.80 3.43
N LYS A 240 0.55 -17.99 2.28
CA LYS A 240 2.03 -18.01 2.17
C LYS A 240 2.62 -16.68 1.66
N ARG A 241 1.79 -15.65 1.44
CA ARG A 241 2.23 -14.37 0.89
C ARG A 241 2.59 -13.36 1.96
N ASP A 242 2.02 -13.52 3.14
CA ASP A 242 2.23 -12.58 4.23
C ASP A 242 3.62 -12.80 4.82
N GLN A 243 4.48 -11.82 4.66
CA GLN A 243 5.71 -11.72 5.42
C GLN A 243 5.39 -11.13 6.81
N PRO A 244 6.21 -11.39 7.83
CA PRO A 244 5.97 -10.79 9.13
C PRO A 244 5.95 -9.27 9.01
N HIS A 245 4.95 -8.65 9.65
CA HIS A 245 4.88 -7.21 9.77
C HIS A 245 6.03 -6.71 10.64
N VAL A 246 6.65 -5.62 10.24
CA VAL A 246 7.69 -4.96 11.03
C VAL A 246 7.20 -3.55 11.40
N LYS A 247 7.70 -3.03 12.53
CA LYS A 247 7.36 -1.67 12.96
C LYS A 247 8.59 -0.79 13.02
N THR A 248 8.41 0.48 12.67
CA THR A 248 9.47 1.46 12.86
C THR A 248 9.78 1.67 14.35
N ASN A 249 11.05 1.87 14.66
CA ASN A 249 11.53 2.19 16.00
C ASN A 249 11.26 3.67 16.36
N ALA A 250 11.72 4.11 17.54
CA ALA A 250 11.55 5.50 18.01
C ALA A 250 12.18 6.56 17.08
N LYS A 251 13.14 6.17 16.22
CA LYS A 251 13.77 7.04 15.23
C LYS A 251 13.11 6.94 13.85
N GLY A 252 11.99 6.22 13.72
CA GLY A 252 11.35 5.94 12.45
C GLY A 252 12.11 4.93 11.58
N GLU A 253 13.10 4.24 12.11
CA GLU A 253 13.91 3.27 11.37
C GLU A 253 13.23 1.92 11.34
N VAL A 254 13.32 1.24 10.21
CA VAL A 254 12.84 -0.13 9.99
C VAL A 254 13.95 -0.97 9.38
N GLU A 255 14.02 -2.23 9.81
CA GLU A 255 14.90 -3.24 9.25
C GLU A 255 14.06 -4.44 8.76
N ILE A 256 14.20 -4.76 7.48
CA ILE A 256 13.45 -5.81 6.79
C ILE A 256 14.43 -6.86 6.30
N LYS A 257 14.35 -8.06 6.85
CA LYS A 257 15.20 -9.18 6.47
C LYS A 257 14.53 -10.02 5.38
N PHE A 258 15.25 -10.30 4.30
CA PHE A 258 14.79 -11.15 3.22
C PHE A 258 15.43 -12.54 3.34
N SER A 259 14.59 -13.58 3.41
CA SER A 259 15.07 -14.97 3.48
C SER A 259 15.27 -15.62 2.11
N GLU A 260 14.69 -15.04 1.07
CA GLU A 260 14.65 -15.62 -0.28
C GLU A 260 14.79 -14.53 -1.33
N ALA A 261 15.40 -14.88 -2.46
CA ALA A 261 15.41 -14.03 -3.65
C ALA A 261 14.00 -13.85 -4.23
N GLY A 262 13.77 -12.73 -4.92
CA GLY A 262 12.52 -12.40 -5.59
C GLY A 262 12.20 -10.92 -5.60
N ILE A 263 11.06 -10.57 -6.16
CA ILE A 263 10.57 -9.19 -6.19
C ILE A 263 9.62 -8.99 -5.02
N TYR A 264 9.84 -7.91 -4.27
CA TYR A 264 9.08 -7.59 -3.06
C TYR A 264 8.41 -6.22 -3.19
N LEU A 265 7.22 -6.09 -2.59
CA LEU A 265 6.54 -4.83 -2.29
C LEU A 265 6.59 -4.58 -0.81
N ILE A 266 7.13 -3.46 -0.43
CA ILE A 266 7.15 -2.96 0.94
C ILE A 266 6.16 -1.80 0.98
N THR A 267 5.16 -1.85 1.85
CA THR A 267 4.10 -0.85 1.89
C THR A 267 3.79 -0.39 3.31
N ALA A 268 3.39 0.86 3.44
CA ALA A 268 2.93 1.44 4.69
C ALA A 268 1.82 2.47 4.44
N ALA A 269 0.89 2.60 5.39
CA ALA A 269 -0.16 3.60 5.37
C ALA A 269 0.02 4.58 6.55
N TYR A 270 -0.03 5.88 6.27
CA TYR A 270 0.13 6.91 7.31
C TYR A 270 -0.91 8.03 7.16
N PRO A 271 -1.49 8.52 8.26
CA PRO A 271 -1.54 7.81 9.54
C PRO A 271 -2.28 6.47 9.43
N GLU A 272 -2.01 5.56 10.34
CA GLU A 272 -2.72 4.27 10.38
C GLU A 272 -4.23 4.51 10.49
N ALA A 273 -5.00 3.68 9.79
CA ALA A 273 -6.46 3.79 9.80
C ALA A 273 -7.01 3.46 11.20
N SER A 274 -7.76 4.40 11.78
CA SER A 274 -8.47 4.13 13.02
C SER A 274 -9.64 3.18 12.78
N THR A 275 -9.77 2.17 13.63
CA THR A 275 -10.95 1.30 13.69
C THR A 275 -12.07 1.91 14.53
N ASP A 276 -11.77 2.95 15.31
CA ASP A 276 -12.70 3.68 16.17
C ASP A 276 -13.48 4.71 15.34
N ASN A 277 -14.70 4.36 14.97
CA ASN A 277 -15.56 5.23 14.18
C ASN A 277 -16.26 6.34 15.00
N THR A 278 -16.00 6.45 16.29
CA THR A 278 -16.44 7.59 17.11
C THR A 278 -15.53 8.81 16.91
N LYS A 279 -14.30 8.59 16.45
CA LYS A 279 -13.34 9.65 16.16
C LYS A 279 -13.48 10.15 14.73
N GLN A 280 -13.31 11.46 14.56
CA GLN A 280 -13.33 12.05 13.23
C GLN A 280 -12.22 11.46 12.37
N PRO A 281 -12.53 11.01 11.13
CA PRO A 281 -11.52 10.53 10.19
C PRO A 281 -10.47 11.61 9.88
N VAL A 282 -9.23 11.18 9.72
CA VAL A 282 -8.15 12.05 9.27
C VAL A 282 -8.40 12.45 7.82
N THR A 283 -8.28 13.74 7.51
CA THR A 283 -8.63 14.28 6.19
C THR A 283 -7.64 13.90 5.10
N GLN A 284 -6.36 13.73 5.45
CA GLN A 284 -5.30 13.36 4.52
C GLN A 284 -4.59 12.10 5.02
N THR A 285 -4.57 11.08 4.19
CA THR A 285 -3.82 9.83 4.42
C THR A 285 -2.89 9.56 3.24
N TYR A 286 -1.89 8.73 3.48
CA TYR A 286 -0.88 8.33 2.50
C TYR A 286 -0.79 6.82 2.47
N THR A 287 -0.66 6.24 1.29
CA THR A 287 -0.27 4.84 1.11
C THR A 287 0.99 4.84 0.25
N TYR A 288 2.10 4.48 0.85
CA TYR A 288 3.39 4.38 0.20
C TYR A 288 3.71 2.91 -0.10
N SER A 289 4.34 2.68 -1.24
CA SER A 289 4.93 1.39 -1.53
C SER A 289 6.22 1.55 -2.33
N VAL A 290 7.17 0.69 -2.05
CA VAL A 290 8.38 0.54 -2.88
C VAL A 290 8.48 -0.90 -3.39
N THR A 291 8.82 -1.04 -4.66
CA THR A 291 9.13 -2.32 -5.27
C THR A 291 10.65 -2.48 -5.36
N VAL A 292 11.16 -3.59 -4.86
CA VAL A 292 12.59 -3.93 -4.88
C VAL A 292 12.79 -5.37 -5.35
N GLU A 293 13.96 -5.65 -5.90
CA GLU A 293 14.43 -7.00 -6.21
C GLU A 293 15.48 -7.43 -5.20
N VAL A 294 15.35 -8.66 -4.71
CA VAL A 294 16.32 -9.35 -3.87
C VAL A 294 16.93 -10.47 -4.71
N THR A 295 18.24 -10.48 -4.88
CA THR A 295 18.97 -11.50 -5.65
C THR A 295 19.54 -12.57 -4.73
N GLU A 296 20.08 -13.68 -5.31
CA GLU A 296 20.75 -14.75 -4.56
C GLU A 296 22.17 -14.38 -4.14
#